data_38319c08bd6b99dcc303c9a935db358e
#
_entry.id   38319c08bd6b99dcc303c9a935db358e
#
_cell.length_a   1.000
_cell.length_b   1.000
_cell.length_c   1.000
_cell.angle_alpha   90.00
_cell.angle_beta   90.00
_cell.angle_gamma   90.00
#
_symmetry.space_group_name_H-M   'P 1'
#
loop_
_entity.id
_entity.type
_entity.pdbx_description
1 polymer ?
#
loop_
_entity_poly.entity_id
_entity_poly.type
_entity_poly.pdbx_seq_one_letter_code
_entity_poly.pdbx_strand_id
1 'polypeptide(L)'
;MSRHVLKLDEIGRDIARIALPAALALTADPIASMMDTAFIGQIGPVELAAVGVSIALFNQVSRIAIFPLVSVTTSFVAEEDTIGKLSPEAQESESLETGSHVNSESKELIPQNDPVEGASKSKSLISIFEVSKIENERRHIPSASSALVIGAILGFVQAIFLISGAKPLLNFMGVSSDSPMLIPAQQYLTLRSLGAPAVLLSLAMQGVFRGFKDTKTPLYATVAGDITNIILDPIFMFIFRLGVSGAAIAHVISQYLISIILLWRLMEQVDLLPPSFRHLQFGKFLKNGLLLLMRVIAVTFCVTLSASLAARQGATSMAAFQVCLQVWLTTSLLADGLAVSGQAILASAFAKKDYEKVTATASRVLQLGLLLGLMLAVILGLGLSFGARLFTSDVDVLHVISIGIPFVVGTQPINALAFVFDGVNFGASDFAYSAYSMVLVAIISIICLLFLSSSYKFIGIWVALTIYMSLRASAGFWRIGTRTGPWKFLRSC
;
A
#
# COMPACT_ATOMS: atom_id res chain seq x y z
N MET A 1 -30.83 4.39 5.85
CA MET A 1 -29.40 4.22 5.48
C MET A 1 -28.45 3.98 6.67
N SER A 2 -28.81 4.25 7.93
CA SER A 2 -27.86 4.22 9.06
C SER A 2 -27.84 2.95 9.93
N ARG A 3 -28.69 1.95 9.69
CA ARG A 3 -28.80 0.76 10.58
C ARG A 3 -27.84 -0.38 10.30
N HIS A 4 -26.95 -0.29 9.31
CA HIS A 4 -26.14 -1.41 8.84
C HIS A 4 -24.62 -1.20 8.87
N VAL A 5 -24.11 -0.06 9.32
CA VAL A 5 -22.67 0.27 9.25
C VAL A 5 -21.79 -0.70 10.07
N LEU A 6 -22.29 -1.19 11.21
CA LEU A 6 -21.59 -2.11 12.09
C LEU A 6 -22.09 -3.57 12.01
N LYS A 7 -23.00 -3.90 11.09
CA LYS A 7 -23.32 -5.31 10.89
C LYS A 7 -22.12 -6.02 10.29
N LEU A 8 -21.63 -7.04 10.97
CA LEU A 8 -20.68 -8.03 10.45
C LEU A 8 -21.40 -8.97 9.46
N ASP A 9 -21.96 -8.37 8.39
CA ASP A 9 -22.39 -9.11 7.23
C ASP A 9 -21.18 -9.68 6.48
N GLU A 10 -21.39 -10.48 5.46
CA GLU A 10 -20.34 -11.12 4.70
C GLU A 10 -19.32 -10.09 4.15
N ILE A 11 -19.79 -8.99 3.57
CA ILE A 11 -18.93 -7.91 3.04
C ILE A 11 -18.14 -7.23 4.17
N GLY A 12 -18.77 -6.93 5.30
CA GLY A 12 -18.08 -6.32 6.45
C GLY A 12 -16.99 -7.22 7.02
N ARG A 13 -17.23 -8.53 7.04
CA ARG A 13 -16.23 -9.52 7.48
C ARG A 13 -15.07 -9.64 6.49
N ASP A 14 -15.34 -9.65 5.20
CA ASP A 14 -14.33 -9.67 4.15
C ASP A 14 -13.44 -8.43 4.20
N ILE A 15 -14.04 -7.24 4.36
CA ILE A 15 -13.31 -5.98 4.52
C ILE A 15 -12.41 -6.05 5.76
N ALA A 16 -12.94 -6.43 6.91
CA ALA A 16 -12.16 -6.49 8.15
C ALA A 16 -11.01 -7.51 8.09
N ARG A 17 -11.26 -8.67 7.47
CA ARG A 17 -10.26 -9.74 7.28
C ARG A 17 -9.06 -9.29 6.46
N ILE A 18 -9.26 -8.40 5.51
CA ILE A 18 -8.19 -7.86 4.63
C ILE A 18 -7.59 -6.58 5.24
N ALA A 19 -8.44 -5.66 5.72
CA ALA A 19 -8.02 -4.33 6.19
C ALA A 19 -7.15 -4.40 7.45
N LEU A 20 -7.52 -5.24 8.43
CA LEU A 20 -6.80 -5.29 9.70
C LEU A 20 -5.35 -5.78 9.55
N PRO A 21 -5.07 -6.92 8.89
CA PRO A 21 -3.68 -7.31 8.65
C PRO A 21 -2.93 -6.34 7.74
N ALA A 22 -3.60 -5.72 6.76
CA ALA A 22 -2.97 -4.71 5.90
C ALA A 22 -2.55 -3.47 6.70
N ALA A 23 -3.41 -2.95 7.57
CA ALA A 23 -3.09 -1.82 8.43
C ALA A 23 -1.93 -2.14 9.39
N LEU A 24 -1.93 -3.34 9.99
CA LEU A 24 -0.84 -3.80 10.86
C LEU A 24 0.48 -3.93 10.09
N ALA A 25 0.47 -4.46 8.87
CA ALA A 25 1.67 -4.55 8.04
C ALA A 25 2.23 -3.16 7.68
N LEU A 26 1.35 -2.19 7.36
CA LEU A 26 1.75 -0.83 7.03
C LEU A 26 2.30 -0.05 8.23
N THR A 27 1.92 -0.42 9.45
CA THR A 27 2.40 0.23 10.68
C THR A 27 3.64 -0.45 11.28
N ALA A 28 3.96 -1.68 10.89
CA ALA A 28 5.10 -2.42 11.39
C ALA A 28 6.45 -1.75 11.02
N ASP A 29 6.66 -1.43 9.74
CA ASP A 29 7.86 -0.74 9.27
C ASP A 29 8.17 0.59 10.00
N PRO A 30 7.22 1.52 10.20
CA PRO A 30 7.46 2.71 11.01
C PRO A 30 7.89 2.41 12.45
N ILE A 31 7.32 1.37 13.08
CA ILE A 31 7.69 0.98 14.44
C ILE A 31 9.13 0.44 14.47
N ALA A 32 9.49 -0.44 13.54
CA ALA A 32 10.86 -0.95 13.42
C ALA A 32 11.86 0.20 13.18
N SER A 33 11.54 1.13 12.28
CA SER A 33 12.37 2.30 12.01
C SER A 33 12.58 3.22 13.24
N MET A 34 11.61 3.29 14.16
CA MET A 34 11.80 4.00 15.43
C MET A 34 12.81 3.28 16.33
N MET A 35 12.81 1.94 16.35
CA MET A 35 13.78 1.15 17.11
C MET A 35 15.20 1.32 16.55
N ASP A 36 15.37 1.23 15.22
CA ASP A 36 16.65 1.50 14.55
C ASP A 36 17.19 2.88 14.92
N THR A 37 16.34 3.89 14.85
CA THR A 37 16.68 5.27 15.21
C THR A 37 17.14 5.40 16.66
N ALA A 38 16.49 4.67 17.59
CA ALA A 38 16.87 4.66 19.00
C ALA A 38 18.25 4.01 19.21
N PHE A 39 18.56 2.91 18.53
CA PHE A 39 19.89 2.27 18.60
C PHE A 39 20.98 3.17 17.99
N ILE A 40 20.73 3.78 16.84
CA ILE A 40 21.69 4.68 16.18
C ILE A 40 21.95 5.92 17.04
N GLY A 41 20.92 6.43 17.73
CA GLY A 41 21.06 7.54 18.66
C GLY A 41 22.03 7.29 19.83
N GLN A 42 22.25 6.01 20.18
CA GLN A 42 23.24 5.65 21.22
C GLN A 42 24.70 5.70 20.71
N ILE A 43 24.93 5.71 19.39
CA ILE A 43 26.28 5.85 18.82
C ILE A 43 26.73 7.30 18.93
N GLY A 44 25.88 8.24 18.45
CA GLY A 44 26.17 9.65 18.50
C GLY A 44 25.19 10.52 17.69
N PRO A 45 25.18 11.83 17.95
CA PRO A 45 24.26 12.75 17.26
C PRO A 45 24.62 12.95 15.78
N VAL A 46 25.89 12.84 15.41
CA VAL A 46 26.37 12.98 14.04
C VAL A 46 25.89 11.79 13.19
N GLU A 47 26.03 10.58 13.72
CA GLU A 47 25.60 9.33 13.10
C GLU A 47 24.08 9.30 12.95
N LEU A 48 23.36 9.70 13.99
CA LEU A 48 21.91 9.79 13.97
C LEU A 48 21.40 10.74 12.87
N ALA A 49 22.00 11.91 12.78
CA ALA A 49 21.64 12.89 11.74
C ALA A 49 22.03 12.39 10.34
N ALA A 50 23.19 11.74 10.18
CA ALA A 50 23.65 11.17 8.92
C ALA A 50 22.72 10.07 8.42
N VAL A 51 22.31 9.16 9.29
CA VAL A 51 21.37 8.08 8.97
C VAL A 51 19.99 8.63 8.64
N GLY A 52 19.50 9.62 9.42
CA GLY A 52 18.21 10.26 9.16
C GLY A 52 18.11 10.86 7.75
N VAL A 53 19.13 11.58 7.30
CA VAL A 53 19.19 12.13 5.93
C VAL A 53 19.24 11.01 4.89
N SER A 54 20.01 9.96 5.14
CA SER A 54 20.17 8.83 4.22
C SER A 54 18.86 8.03 4.06
N ILE A 55 18.14 7.78 5.17
CA ILE A 55 16.81 7.15 5.16
C ILE A 55 15.81 8.02 4.40
N ALA A 56 15.78 9.33 4.66
CA ALA A 56 14.90 10.25 3.96
C ALA A 56 15.13 10.23 2.45
N LEU A 57 16.38 10.26 2.01
CA LEU A 57 16.76 10.18 0.61
C LEU A 57 16.36 8.84 -0.02
N PHE A 58 16.69 7.72 0.63
CA PHE A 58 16.33 6.39 0.16
C PHE A 58 14.82 6.24 0.00
N ASN A 59 14.05 6.64 1.02
CA ASN A 59 12.59 6.56 1.00
C ASN A 59 11.96 7.46 -0.07
N GLN A 60 12.54 8.64 -0.31
CA GLN A 60 12.04 9.57 -1.34
C GLN A 60 12.21 8.99 -2.75
N VAL A 61 13.37 8.38 -3.04
CA VAL A 61 13.61 7.71 -4.32
C VAL A 61 12.75 6.46 -4.46
N SER A 62 12.65 5.63 -3.42
CA SER A 62 11.83 4.42 -3.41
C SER A 62 10.36 4.71 -3.64
N ARG A 63 9.82 5.76 -3.02
CA ARG A 63 8.39 6.13 -3.12
C ARG A 63 7.92 6.33 -4.55
N ILE A 64 8.79 6.80 -5.42
CA ILE A 64 8.50 7.00 -6.85
C ILE A 64 8.14 5.66 -7.53
N ALA A 65 8.85 4.58 -7.20
CA ALA A 65 8.62 3.26 -7.80
C ALA A 65 7.56 2.43 -7.08
N ILE A 66 7.47 2.55 -5.74
CA ILE A 66 6.65 1.69 -4.87
C ILE A 66 5.16 1.82 -5.17
N PHE A 67 4.61 3.02 -5.13
CA PHE A 67 3.18 3.24 -5.26
C PHE A 67 2.61 2.74 -6.59
N PRO A 68 3.20 3.10 -7.75
CA PRO A 68 2.74 2.58 -9.02
C PRO A 68 2.83 1.06 -9.11
N LEU A 69 3.94 0.48 -8.65
CA LEU A 69 4.19 -0.95 -8.72
C LEU A 69 3.14 -1.73 -7.90
N VAL A 70 2.96 -1.39 -6.63
CA VAL A 70 2.05 -2.12 -5.72
C VAL A 70 0.59 -1.98 -6.15
N SER A 71 0.13 -0.74 -6.41
CA SER A 71 -1.28 -0.48 -6.72
C SER A 71 -1.71 -1.10 -8.05
N VAL A 72 -0.88 -0.99 -9.10
CA VAL A 72 -1.17 -1.59 -10.41
C VAL A 72 -1.19 -3.12 -10.30
N THR A 73 -0.20 -3.69 -9.61
CA THR A 73 -0.11 -5.15 -9.39
C THR A 73 -1.34 -5.67 -8.65
N THR A 74 -1.74 -5.02 -7.55
CA THR A 74 -2.92 -5.45 -6.77
C THR A 74 -4.18 -5.51 -7.62
N SER A 75 -4.44 -4.49 -8.44
CA SER A 75 -5.64 -4.44 -9.28
C SER A 75 -5.61 -5.50 -10.39
N PHE A 76 -4.49 -5.64 -11.08
CA PHE A 76 -4.39 -6.59 -12.20
C PHE A 76 -4.42 -8.05 -11.74
N VAL A 77 -3.73 -8.36 -10.66
CA VAL A 77 -3.75 -9.71 -10.08
C VAL A 77 -5.15 -10.07 -9.57
N ALA A 78 -5.85 -9.13 -8.91
CA ALA A 78 -7.22 -9.37 -8.46
C ALA A 78 -8.20 -9.60 -9.63
N GLU A 79 -8.01 -8.88 -10.74
CA GLU A 79 -8.77 -9.07 -11.98
C GLU A 79 -8.49 -10.45 -12.59
N GLU A 80 -7.22 -10.81 -12.82
CA GLU A 80 -6.80 -12.07 -13.43
C GLU A 80 -7.15 -13.29 -12.58
N ASP A 81 -6.93 -13.27 -11.26
CA ASP A 81 -7.31 -14.36 -10.34
C ASP A 81 -8.82 -14.61 -10.37
N THR A 82 -9.59 -13.54 -10.53
CA THR A 82 -11.05 -13.64 -10.60
C THR A 82 -11.52 -14.26 -11.92
N ILE A 83 -10.95 -13.82 -13.05
CA ILE A 83 -11.28 -14.34 -14.38
C ILE A 83 -10.84 -15.80 -14.51
N GLY A 84 -9.66 -16.15 -13.99
CA GLY A 84 -9.16 -17.51 -14.00
C GLY A 84 -10.04 -18.50 -13.24
N LYS A 85 -10.72 -18.07 -12.17
CA LYS A 85 -11.67 -18.89 -11.42
C LYS A 85 -13.03 -19.05 -12.11
N LEU A 86 -13.45 -18.11 -12.93
CA LEU A 86 -14.71 -18.18 -13.68
C LEU A 86 -14.62 -19.14 -14.86
N SER A 87 -13.45 -19.30 -15.49
CA SER A 87 -13.27 -20.17 -16.65
C SER A 87 -13.49 -21.67 -16.38
N PRO A 88 -12.99 -22.25 -15.26
CA PRO A 88 -13.31 -23.63 -14.88
C PRO A 88 -14.78 -23.85 -14.54
N GLU A 89 -15.41 -22.91 -13.81
CA GLU A 89 -16.84 -22.99 -13.44
C GLU A 89 -17.75 -22.94 -14.68
N ALA A 90 -17.39 -22.20 -15.72
CA ALA A 90 -18.11 -22.14 -16.97
C ALA A 90 -17.98 -23.47 -17.77
N GLN A 91 -16.79 -24.09 -17.78
CA GLN A 91 -16.56 -25.37 -18.42
C GLN A 91 -17.26 -26.52 -17.69
N GLU A 92 -17.34 -26.46 -16.36
CA GLU A 92 -18.03 -27.47 -15.56
C GLU A 92 -19.56 -27.39 -15.75
N SER A 93 -20.14 -26.19 -15.84
CA SER A 93 -21.56 -26.01 -16.15
C SER A 93 -21.90 -26.46 -17.58
N GLU A 94 -21.05 -26.19 -18.57
CA GLU A 94 -21.23 -26.64 -19.96
C GLU A 94 -21.11 -28.16 -20.10
N SER A 95 -20.20 -28.79 -19.34
CA SER A 95 -20.08 -30.26 -19.29
C SER A 95 -21.24 -30.92 -18.58
N LEU A 96 -21.84 -30.29 -17.56
CA LEU A 96 -23.05 -30.78 -16.89
C LEU A 96 -24.30 -30.63 -17.77
N GLU A 97 -24.43 -29.56 -18.56
CA GLU A 97 -25.52 -29.39 -19.52
C GLU A 97 -25.38 -30.41 -20.70
N THR A 98 -24.17 -30.59 -21.22
CA THR A 98 -23.90 -31.58 -22.27
C THR A 98 -24.12 -33.02 -21.78
N GLY A 99 -23.73 -33.31 -20.52
CA GLY A 99 -23.98 -34.59 -19.87
C GLY A 99 -25.46 -34.90 -19.64
N SER A 100 -26.31 -33.90 -19.42
CA SER A 100 -27.75 -34.07 -19.24
C SER A 100 -28.49 -34.32 -20.57
N HIS A 101 -28.00 -33.77 -21.70
CA HIS A 101 -28.55 -34.00 -23.02
C HIS A 101 -28.22 -35.38 -23.58
N VAL A 102 -27.04 -35.93 -23.26
CA VAL A 102 -26.64 -37.30 -23.71
C VAL A 102 -27.40 -38.40 -22.96
N ASN A 103 -27.86 -38.16 -21.73
CA ASN A 103 -28.63 -39.11 -20.95
C ASN A 103 -30.14 -39.20 -21.33
N SER A 104 -30.63 -38.30 -22.20
CA SER A 104 -32.05 -38.32 -22.63
C SER A 104 -32.32 -39.18 -23.88
N GLU A 105 -31.29 -39.50 -24.68
CA GLU A 105 -31.48 -40.27 -25.94
C GLU A 105 -31.12 -41.77 -25.85
N SER A 106 -30.65 -42.26 -24.67
CA SER A 106 -30.23 -43.67 -24.51
C SER A 106 -31.16 -44.48 -23.62
N LYS A 107 -32.48 -44.25 -23.67
CA LYS A 107 -33.45 -45.01 -22.89
C LYS A 107 -34.30 -45.89 -23.80
N GLU A 108 -33.66 -46.84 -24.49
CA GLU A 108 -34.35 -48.06 -24.95
C GLU A 108 -33.37 -49.23 -24.97
N LEU A 109 -33.82 -50.33 -24.33
CA LEU A 109 -33.29 -51.71 -24.37
C LEU A 109 -32.06 -52.02 -23.48
N ILE A 110 -32.34 -52.58 -22.29
CA ILE A 110 -31.85 -53.88 -21.81
C ILE A 110 -32.39 -54.16 -20.38
N PRO A 111 -32.73 -55.44 -20.02
CA PRO A 111 -33.58 -55.71 -18.84
C PRO A 111 -32.85 -55.83 -17.52
N GLN A 112 -33.67 -55.70 -16.48
CA GLN A 112 -33.36 -55.90 -15.06
C GLN A 112 -32.43 -57.06 -14.75
N ASN A 113 -31.40 -56.82 -13.92
CA ASN A 113 -31.03 -57.68 -12.79
C ASN A 113 -30.07 -56.98 -11.80
N ASP A 114 -30.54 -56.94 -10.59
CA ASP A 114 -29.86 -56.85 -9.28
C ASP A 114 -28.82 -55.79 -8.92
N PRO A 115 -28.87 -55.31 -7.65
CA PRO A 115 -28.17 -54.09 -7.19
C PRO A 115 -26.73 -54.37 -6.75
N VAL A 116 -25.79 -53.62 -7.30
CA VAL A 116 -24.42 -53.59 -6.79
C VAL A 116 -24.18 -52.24 -6.06
N GLU A 117 -24.10 -52.33 -4.76
CA GLU A 117 -23.81 -51.26 -3.78
C GLU A 117 -22.39 -50.62 -3.92
N GLY A 118 -21.70 -50.84 -5.02
CA GLY A 118 -20.32 -50.37 -5.22
C GLY A 118 -20.14 -49.05 -6.00
N ALA A 119 -21.16 -48.64 -6.79
CA ALA A 119 -20.99 -47.51 -7.74
C ALA A 119 -21.11 -46.11 -7.13
N SER A 120 -21.78 -45.98 -5.99
CA SER A 120 -21.96 -44.66 -5.32
C SER A 120 -20.71 -44.19 -4.58
N LYS A 121 -19.92 -45.10 -3.99
CA LYS A 121 -18.66 -44.76 -3.30
C LYS A 121 -17.53 -44.40 -4.26
N SER A 122 -17.52 -45.00 -5.44
CA SER A 122 -16.49 -44.72 -6.46
C SER A 122 -16.66 -43.32 -7.09
N LYS A 123 -17.92 -42.91 -7.38
CA LYS A 123 -18.19 -41.54 -7.88
C LYS A 123 -17.88 -40.44 -6.82
N SER A 124 -18.16 -40.70 -5.56
CA SER A 124 -17.84 -39.78 -4.48
C SER A 124 -16.33 -39.68 -4.25
N LEU A 125 -15.57 -40.75 -4.38
CA LEU A 125 -14.12 -40.74 -4.25
C LEU A 125 -13.44 -40.08 -5.46
N ILE A 126 -13.93 -40.25 -6.66
CA ILE A 126 -13.44 -39.61 -7.88
C ILE A 126 -13.69 -38.11 -7.81
N SER A 127 -14.88 -37.67 -7.38
CA SER A 127 -15.17 -36.23 -7.20
C SER A 127 -14.32 -35.58 -6.06
N ILE A 128 -14.05 -36.31 -4.98
CA ILE A 128 -13.18 -35.83 -3.91
C ILE A 128 -11.71 -35.76 -4.38
N PHE A 129 -11.26 -36.71 -5.19
CA PHE A 129 -9.92 -36.69 -5.80
C PHE A 129 -9.78 -35.60 -6.87
N GLU A 130 -10.81 -35.32 -7.67
CA GLU A 130 -10.83 -34.22 -8.64
C GLU A 130 -10.90 -32.87 -7.94
N VAL A 131 -11.74 -32.71 -6.93
CA VAL A 131 -11.78 -31.47 -6.11
C VAL A 131 -10.44 -31.23 -5.40
N SER A 132 -9.79 -32.28 -4.85
CA SER A 132 -8.47 -32.13 -4.25
C SER A 132 -7.37 -31.86 -5.28
N LYS A 133 -7.53 -32.26 -6.52
CA LYS A 133 -6.61 -31.98 -7.62
C LYS A 133 -6.78 -30.55 -8.14
N ILE A 134 -8.01 -30.04 -8.19
CA ILE A 134 -8.32 -28.64 -8.54
C ILE A 134 -7.81 -27.68 -7.46
N GLU A 135 -7.86 -28.09 -6.18
CA GLU A 135 -7.36 -27.26 -5.07
C GLU A 135 -5.82 -27.11 -5.05
N ASN A 136 -5.09 -27.95 -5.79
CA ASN A 136 -3.64 -27.97 -5.84
C ASN A 136 -3.05 -27.51 -7.19
N GLU A 137 -3.85 -27.05 -8.14
CA GLU A 137 -3.35 -26.41 -9.37
C GLU A 137 -2.87 -24.98 -9.06
N ARG A 138 -1.57 -24.75 -9.30
CA ARG A 138 -0.97 -23.43 -9.15
C ARG A 138 -1.62 -22.45 -10.13
N ARG A 139 -1.90 -21.25 -9.65
CA ARG A 139 -2.57 -20.21 -10.43
C ARG A 139 -1.66 -19.69 -11.54
N HIS A 140 -2.18 -19.62 -12.75
CA HIS A 140 -1.48 -19.01 -13.87
C HIS A 140 -1.82 -17.52 -13.96
N ILE A 141 -0.95 -16.64 -13.44
CA ILE A 141 -1.18 -15.18 -13.34
C ILE A 141 -0.01 -14.41 -13.96
N PRO A 142 -0.12 -14.04 -15.26
CA PRO A 142 0.94 -13.32 -15.98
C PRO A 142 1.31 -11.99 -15.34
N SER A 143 0.35 -11.27 -14.73
CA SER A 143 0.60 -10.02 -14.04
C SER A 143 1.50 -10.17 -12.82
N ALA A 144 1.45 -11.32 -12.11
CA ALA A 144 2.35 -11.58 -10.99
C ALA A 144 3.81 -11.69 -11.47
N SER A 145 4.07 -12.49 -12.50
CA SER A 145 5.41 -12.62 -13.09
C SER A 145 5.93 -11.29 -13.64
N SER A 146 5.05 -10.51 -14.30
CA SER A 146 5.40 -9.18 -14.81
C SER A 146 5.79 -8.23 -13.68
N ALA A 147 5.04 -8.22 -12.58
CA ALA A 147 5.31 -7.35 -11.43
C ALA A 147 6.65 -7.69 -10.75
N LEU A 148 6.98 -8.99 -10.61
CA LEU A 148 8.26 -9.40 -10.03
C LEU A 148 9.44 -8.96 -10.91
N VAL A 149 9.36 -9.16 -12.23
CA VAL A 149 10.42 -8.74 -13.16
C VAL A 149 10.60 -7.22 -13.13
N ILE A 150 9.50 -6.45 -13.18
CA ILE A 150 9.54 -4.99 -13.11
C ILE A 150 10.11 -4.55 -11.75
N GLY A 151 9.65 -5.15 -10.65
CA GLY A 151 10.15 -4.84 -9.31
C GLY A 151 11.65 -5.10 -9.16
N ALA A 152 12.14 -6.23 -9.68
CA ALA A 152 13.56 -6.55 -9.68
C ALA A 152 14.38 -5.53 -10.51
N ILE A 153 13.95 -5.23 -11.74
CA ILE A 153 14.63 -4.25 -12.61
C ILE A 153 14.68 -2.88 -11.95
N LEU A 154 13.54 -2.38 -11.46
CA LEU A 154 13.47 -1.09 -10.78
C LEU A 154 14.34 -1.06 -9.52
N GLY A 155 14.40 -2.16 -8.76
CA GLY A 155 15.24 -2.29 -7.58
C GLY A 155 16.72 -2.22 -7.92
N PHE A 156 17.17 -2.90 -8.96
CA PHE A 156 18.55 -2.81 -9.44
C PHE A 156 18.90 -1.41 -9.97
N VAL A 157 18.01 -0.80 -10.75
CA VAL A 157 18.20 0.58 -11.24
C VAL A 157 18.30 1.55 -10.07
N GLN A 158 17.43 1.42 -9.07
CA GLN A 158 17.47 2.25 -7.87
C GLN A 158 18.77 2.04 -7.08
N ALA A 159 19.22 0.80 -6.91
CA ALA A 159 20.48 0.52 -6.22
C ALA A 159 21.67 1.18 -6.92
N ILE A 160 21.80 1.01 -8.24
CA ILE A 160 22.86 1.62 -9.02
C ILE A 160 22.80 3.15 -8.93
N PHE A 161 21.60 3.73 -9.06
CA PHE A 161 21.40 5.18 -8.97
C PHE A 161 21.82 5.75 -7.61
N LEU A 162 21.41 5.12 -6.52
CA LEU A 162 21.73 5.59 -5.17
C LEU A 162 23.19 5.36 -4.80
N ILE A 163 23.80 4.24 -5.22
CA ILE A 163 25.22 3.96 -4.95
C ILE A 163 26.11 4.92 -5.75
N SER A 164 25.88 5.06 -7.03
CA SER A 164 26.67 5.95 -7.89
C SER A 164 26.45 7.44 -7.58
N GLY A 165 25.23 7.79 -7.22
CA GLY A 165 24.82 9.16 -6.89
C GLY A 165 24.90 9.53 -5.42
N ALA A 166 25.40 8.68 -4.51
CA ALA A 166 25.34 8.89 -3.06
C ALA A 166 25.86 10.27 -2.63
N LYS A 167 27.08 10.64 -3.03
CA LYS A 167 27.68 11.91 -2.64
C LYS A 167 26.94 13.14 -3.21
N PRO A 168 26.68 13.24 -4.54
CA PRO A 168 25.93 14.40 -5.07
C PRO A 168 24.49 14.48 -4.52
N LEU A 169 23.83 13.38 -4.28
CA LEU A 169 22.49 13.36 -3.72
C LEU A 169 22.47 13.82 -2.25
N LEU A 170 23.45 13.40 -1.43
CA LEU A 170 23.60 13.89 -0.05
C LEU A 170 23.95 15.38 -0.03
N ASN A 171 24.80 15.85 -0.94
CA ASN A 171 25.08 17.28 -1.08
C ASN A 171 23.83 18.09 -1.43
N PHE A 172 23.01 17.55 -2.34
CA PHE A 172 21.71 18.15 -2.70
C PHE A 172 20.74 18.20 -1.50
N MET A 173 20.82 17.22 -0.59
CA MET A 173 20.04 17.21 0.66
C MET A 173 20.60 18.13 1.76
N GLY A 174 21.67 18.88 1.47
CA GLY A 174 22.25 19.86 2.37
C GLY A 174 23.42 19.36 3.23
N VAL A 175 23.93 18.15 2.98
CA VAL A 175 25.15 17.65 3.64
C VAL A 175 26.36 18.20 2.89
N SER A 176 27.04 19.21 3.46
CA SER A 176 28.23 19.82 2.84
C SER A 176 29.39 18.82 2.77
N SER A 177 30.30 19.03 1.80
CA SER A 177 31.46 18.16 1.60
C SER A 177 32.43 18.11 2.80
N ASP A 178 32.43 19.16 3.61
CA ASP A 178 33.27 19.28 4.82
C ASP A 178 32.52 18.84 6.11
N SER A 179 31.28 18.40 5.98
CA SER A 179 30.47 17.98 7.13
C SER A 179 30.95 16.62 7.68
N PRO A 180 31.08 16.47 9.01
CA PRO A 180 31.41 15.18 9.64
C PRO A 180 30.33 14.12 9.39
N MET A 181 29.13 14.51 8.96
CA MET A 181 28.03 13.61 8.63
C MET A 181 28.19 12.92 7.28
N LEU A 182 29.03 13.46 6.37
CA LEU A 182 29.10 12.97 4.98
C LEU A 182 29.53 11.52 4.89
N ILE A 183 30.59 11.14 5.60
CA ILE A 183 31.15 9.79 5.57
C ILE A 183 30.15 8.75 6.11
N PRO A 184 29.60 8.89 7.34
CA PRO A 184 28.62 7.93 7.85
C PRO A 184 27.33 7.92 7.00
N ALA A 185 26.87 9.06 6.47
CA ALA A 185 25.72 9.11 5.58
C ALA A 185 25.94 8.36 4.29
N GLN A 186 27.10 8.55 3.65
CA GLN A 186 27.44 7.86 2.41
C GLN A 186 27.60 6.34 2.62
N GLN A 187 28.26 5.92 3.71
CA GLN A 187 28.41 4.50 4.06
C GLN A 187 27.04 3.84 4.27
N TYR A 188 26.18 4.45 5.07
CA TYR A 188 24.85 3.94 5.35
C TYR A 188 24.00 3.87 4.08
N LEU A 189 23.95 4.95 3.28
CA LEU A 189 23.16 5.01 2.07
C LEU A 189 23.61 3.95 1.05
N THR A 190 24.93 3.82 0.84
CA THR A 190 25.49 2.85 -0.11
C THR A 190 25.14 1.42 0.30
N LEU A 191 25.35 1.06 1.57
CA LEU A 191 25.03 -0.27 2.08
C LEU A 191 23.53 -0.54 2.04
N ARG A 192 22.70 0.41 2.51
CA ARG A 192 21.23 0.27 2.48
C ARG A 192 20.71 0.11 1.06
N SER A 193 21.34 0.76 0.08
CA SER A 193 20.93 0.69 -1.33
C SER A 193 21.10 -0.70 -1.94
N LEU A 194 21.99 -1.56 -1.39
CA LEU A 194 22.07 -2.97 -1.77
C LEU A 194 20.79 -3.75 -1.44
N GLY A 195 20.00 -3.26 -0.50
CA GLY A 195 18.67 -3.82 -0.18
C GLY A 195 17.56 -3.40 -1.13
N ALA A 196 17.76 -2.38 -1.99
CA ALA A 196 16.70 -1.86 -2.85
C ALA A 196 16.06 -2.92 -3.77
N PRO A 197 16.79 -3.87 -4.39
CA PRO A 197 16.18 -4.95 -5.15
C PRO A 197 15.24 -5.83 -4.30
N ALA A 198 15.63 -6.17 -3.07
CA ALA A 198 14.81 -6.95 -2.16
C ALA A 198 13.56 -6.18 -1.72
N VAL A 199 13.70 -4.89 -1.42
CA VAL A 199 12.58 -4.00 -1.04
C VAL A 199 11.54 -3.93 -2.16
N LEU A 200 11.95 -3.60 -3.39
CA LEU A 200 10.99 -3.46 -4.50
C LEU A 200 10.40 -4.81 -4.92
N LEU A 201 11.16 -5.89 -4.84
CA LEU A 201 10.66 -7.24 -5.10
C LEU A 201 9.64 -7.66 -4.04
N SER A 202 9.92 -7.45 -2.75
CA SER A 202 8.98 -7.74 -1.66
C SER A 202 7.69 -6.96 -1.78
N LEU A 203 7.76 -5.69 -2.17
CA LEU A 203 6.59 -4.84 -2.38
C LEU A 203 5.76 -5.26 -3.60
N ALA A 204 6.40 -5.69 -4.70
CA ALA A 204 5.70 -6.30 -5.83
C ALA A 204 4.94 -7.56 -5.40
N MET A 205 5.57 -8.44 -4.63
CA MET A 205 4.92 -9.65 -4.08
C MET A 205 3.79 -9.31 -3.12
N GLN A 206 3.96 -8.29 -2.25
CA GLN A 206 2.88 -7.80 -1.41
C GLN A 206 1.68 -7.34 -2.24
N GLY A 207 1.92 -6.66 -3.38
CA GLY A 207 0.88 -6.30 -4.35
C GLY A 207 0.14 -7.52 -4.89
N VAL A 208 0.86 -8.61 -5.22
CA VAL A 208 0.27 -9.87 -5.67
C VAL A 208 -0.61 -10.50 -4.58
N PHE A 209 -0.09 -10.64 -3.35
CA PHE A 209 -0.86 -11.20 -2.24
C PHE A 209 -2.11 -10.35 -1.91
N ARG A 210 -2.01 -9.02 -1.96
CA ARG A 210 -3.17 -8.12 -1.81
C ARG A 210 -4.22 -8.37 -2.89
N GLY A 211 -3.80 -8.63 -4.14
CA GLY A 211 -4.68 -9.03 -5.24
C GLY A 211 -5.42 -10.33 -4.95
N PHE A 212 -4.77 -11.30 -4.32
CA PHE A 212 -5.39 -12.55 -3.83
C PHE A 212 -6.26 -12.37 -2.57
N LYS A 213 -6.37 -11.15 -2.05
CA LYS A 213 -7.02 -10.84 -0.76
C LYS A 213 -6.33 -11.49 0.45
N ASP A 214 -5.08 -11.93 0.29
CA ASP A 214 -4.23 -12.42 1.36
C ASP A 214 -3.30 -11.30 1.85
N THR A 215 -3.67 -10.64 2.92
CA THR A 215 -2.86 -9.63 3.59
C THR A 215 -2.15 -10.16 4.84
N LYS A 216 -2.44 -11.42 5.23
CA LYS A 216 -1.81 -12.06 6.38
C LYS A 216 -0.38 -12.52 6.05
N THR A 217 -0.18 -13.12 4.89
CA THR A 217 1.16 -13.58 4.46
C THR A 217 2.16 -12.43 4.39
N PRO A 218 1.86 -11.27 3.76
CA PRO A 218 2.71 -10.08 3.86
C PRO A 218 2.96 -9.61 5.29
N LEU A 219 1.93 -9.57 6.13
CA LEU A 219 2.08 -9.17 7.53
C LEU A 219 3.10 -10.05 8.27
N TYR A 220 2.96 -11.38 8.18
CA TYR A 220 3.88 -12.29 8.86
C TYR A 220 5.31 -12.18 8.33
N ALA A 221 5.48 -12.01 7.03
CA ALA A 221 6.81 -11.83 6.42
C ALA A 221 7.45 -10.52 6.90
N THR A 222 6.71 -9.40 6.90
CA THR A 222 7.20 -8.10 7.36
C THR A 222 7.56 -8.16 8.84
N VAL A 223 6.68 -8.66 9.70
CA VAL A 223 6.96 -8.79 11.14
C VAL A 223 8.17 -9.68 11.41
N ALA A 224 8.34 -10.79 10.69
CA ALA A 224 9.52 -11.64 10.83
C ALA A 224 10.81 -10.91 10.44
N GLY A 225 10.77 -10.12 9.35
CA GLY A 225 11.90 -9.29 8.94
C GLY A 225 12.22 -8.20 9.94
N ASP A 226 11.22 -7.47 10.43
CA ASP A 226 11.38 -6.39 11.40
C ASP A 226 11.95 -6.90 12.74
N ILE A 227 11.44 -8.03 13.23
CA ILE A 227 12.01 -8.69 14.43
C ILE A 227 13.46 -9.07 14.18
N THR A 228 13.78 -9.62 13.01
CA THR A 228 15.17 -9.97 12.65
C THR A 228 16.04 -8.71 12.61
N ASN A 229 15.55 -7.61 12.05
CA ASN A 229 16.25 -6.33 12.03
C ASN A 229 16.57 -5.85 13.45
N ILE A 230 15.57 -5.77 14.31
CA ILE A 230 15.68 -5.32 15.72
C ILE A 230 16.70 -6.18 16.51
N ILE A 231 16.78 -7.48 16.23
CA ILE A 231 17.74 -8.37 16.87
C ILE A 231 19.16 -8.18 16.30
N LEU A 232 19.29 -8.05 14.98
CA LEU A 232 20.59 -7.94 14.31
C LEU A 232 21.24 -6.57 14.50
N ASP A 233 20.47 -5.50 14.66
CA ASP A 233 20.99 -4.15 14.86
C ASP A 233 21.98 -4.06 16.02
N PRO A 234 21.63 -4.40 17.28
CA PRO A 234 22.58 -4.31 18.38
C PRO A 234 23.77 -5.27 18.22
N ILE A 235 23.56 -6.39 17.56
CA ILE A 235 24.64 -7.36 17.31
C ILE A 235 25.68 -6.76 16.36
N PHE A 236 25.27 -6.25 15.22
CA PHE A 236 26.20 -5.67 14.25
C PHE A 236 26.76 -4.33 14.68
N MET A 237 25.93 -3.49 15.31
CA MET A 237 26.34 -2.14 15.72
C MET A 237 27.32 -2.17 16.90
N PHE A 238 27.01 -2.95 17.95
CA PHE A 238 27.73 -2.88 19.22
C PHE A 238 28.66 -4.08 19.46
N ILE A 239 28.22 -5.32 19.16
CA ILE A 239 29.04 -6.54 19.40
C ILE A 239 30.14 -6.62 18.33
N PHE A 240 29.78 -6.52 17.03
CA PHE A 240 30.75 -6.49 15.94
C PHE A 240 31.40 -5.11 15.73
N ARG A 241 30.94 -4.09 16.43
CA ARG A 241 31.46 -2.70 16.40
C ARG A 241 31.47 -2.07 14.99
N LEU A 242 30.51 -2.45 14.15
CA LEU A 242 30.37 -1.89 12.81
C LEU A 242 29.66 -0.53 12.79
N GLY A 243 29.13 -0.07 13.94
CA GLY A 243 28.45 1.23 14.06
C GLY A 243 27.30 1.36 13.06
N VAL A 244 27.26 2.48 12.37
CA VAL A 244 26.23 2.82 11.37
C VAL A 244 26.15 1.83 10.21
N SER A 245 27.30 1.29 9.79
CA SER A 245 27.34 0.26 8.74
C SER A 245 26.67 -1.04 9.19
N GLY A 246 26.74 -1.35 10.50
CA GLY A 246 26.07 -2.51 11.10
C GLY A 246 24.54 -2.42 10.97
N ALA A 247 23.95 -1.25 11.28
CA ALA A 247 22.53 -1.00 11.10
C ALA A 247 22.09 -1.16 9.64
N ALA A 248 22.87 -0.63 8.69
CA ALA A 248 22.56 -0.78 7.26
C ALA A 248 22.58 -2.26 6.83
N ILE A 249 23.57 -3.04 7.28
CA ILE A 249 23.69 -4.47 6.97
C ILE A 249 22.51 -5.27 7.58
N ALA A 250 22.16 -5.03 8.84
CA ALA A 250 21.04 -5.67 9.50
C ALA A 250 19.73 -5.42 8.73
N HIS A 251 19.49 -4.18 8.36
CA HIS A 251 18.32 -3.80 7.54
C HIS A 251 18.31 -4.51 6.19
N VAL A 252 19.43 -4.57 5.47
CA VAL A 252 19.53 -5.27 4.17
C VAL A 252 19.22 -6.76 4.34
N ILE A 253 19.78 -7.42 5.35
CA ILE A 253 19.51 -8.84 5.63
C ILE A 253 18.02 -9.06 5.91
N SER A 254 17.38 -8.21 6.71
CA SER A 254 15.96 -8.31 7.01
C SER A 254 15.08 -8.15 5.76
N GLN A 255 15.42 -7.23 4.86
CA GLN A 255 14.69 -7.03 3.60
C GLN A 255 14.82 -8.23 2.64
N TYR A 256 16.00 -8.83 2.55
CA TYR A 256 16.17 -10.07 1.79
C TYR A 256 15.41 -11.23 2.43
N LEU A 257 15.37 -11.33 3.77
CA LEU A 257 14.58 -12.34 4.47
C LEU A 257 13.08 -12.19 4.15
N ILE A 258 12.53 -10.98 4.22
CA ILE A 258 11.13 -10.69 3.83
C ILE A 258 10.89 -11.15 2.39
N SER A 259 11.79 -10.76 1.47
CA SER A 259 11.67 -11.08 0.06
C SER A 259 11.72 -12.60 -0.20
N ILE A 260 12.59 -13.34 0.48
CA ILE A 260 12.71 -14.79 0.36
C ILE A 260 11.46 -15.50 0.90
N ILE A 261 10.95 -15.08 2.07
CA ILE A 261 9.71 -15.65 2.65
C ILE A 261 8.53 -15.44 1.70
N LEU A 262 8.36 -14.21 1.19
CA LEU A 262 7.28 -13.91 0.27
C LEU A 262 7.42 -14.67 -1.06
N LEU A 263 8.62 -14.77 -1.61
CA LEU A 263 8.86 -15.49 -2.85
C LEU A 263 8.57 -16.99 -2.69
N TRP A 264 9.00 -17.58 -1.60
CA TRP A 264 8.72 -18.98 -1.30
C TRP A 264 7.21 -19.23 -1.21
N ARG A 265 6.49 -18.42 -0.44
CA ARG A 265 5.03 -18.52 -0.32
C ARG A 265 4.32 -18.27 -1.65
N LEU A 266 4.83 -17.37 -2.48
CA LEU A 266 4.26 -17.09 -3.78
C LEU A 266 4.43 -18.27 -4.75
N MET A 267 5.59 -18.90 -4.78
CA MET A 267 5.86 -20.09 -5.60
C MET A 267 5.00 -21.31 -5.22
N GLU A 268 4.48 -21.36 -4.00
CA GLU A 268 3.51 -22.38 -3.59
C GLU A 268 2.13 -22.16 -4.24
N GLN A 269 1.77 -20.91 -4.55
CA GLN A 269 0.42 -20.52 -5.00
C GLN A 269 0.33 -20.20 -6.48
N VAL A 270 1.43 -19.80 -7.10
CA VAL A 270 1.47 -19.30 -8.48
C VAL A 270 2.55 -20.00 -9.28
N ASP A 271 2.21 -20.42 -10.50
CA ASP A 271 3.20 -20.79 -11.49
C ASP A 271 3.86 -19.53 -12.05
N LEU A 272 5.07 -19.27 -11.57
CA LEU A 272 5.89 -18.20 -12.09
C LEU A 272 6.43 -18.61 -13.45
N LEU A 273 5.88 -18.04 -14.51
CA LEU A 273 6.33 -18.27 -15.88
C LEU A 273 7.76 -17.77 -16.06
N PRO A 274 8.60 -18.52 -16.81
CA PRO A 274 9.86 -17.94 -17.27
C PRO A 274 9.55 -16.67 -18.06
N PRO A 275 10.36 -15.62 -17.91
CA PRO A 275 10.10 -14.30 -18.51
C PRO A 275 10.21 -14.39 -20.04
N SER A 276 9.12 -14.83 -20.68
CA SER A 276 8.94 -14.66 -22.12
C SER A 276 8.45 -13.25 -22.35
N PHE A 277 9.28 -12.39 -22.91
CA PHE A 277 8.98 -10.96 -23.19
C PHE A 277 7.69 -10.76 -24.00
N ARG A 278 7.18 -11.78 -24.67
CA ARG A 278 5.93 -11.71 -25.44
C ARG A 278 4.66 -11.80 -24.58
N HIS A 279 4.73 -12.43 -23.41
CA HIS A 279 3.57 -12.61 -22.52
C HIS A 279 3.54 -11.59 -21.36
N LEU A 280 4.63 -10.85 -21.16
CA LEU A 280 4.70 -9.82 -20.12
C LEU A 280 3.89 -8.59 -20.55
N GLN A 281 2.92 -8.19 -19.74
CA GLN A 281 2.05 -7.04 -20.00
C GLN A 281 2.75 -5.68 -19.73
N PHE A 282 4.03 -5.55 -20.11
CA PHE A 282 4.86 -4.37 -19.83
C PHE A 282 4.18 -3.06 -20.23
N GLY A 283 3.56 -3.01 -21.41
CA GLY A 283 2.92 -1.79 -21.91
C GLY A 283 1.77 -1.33 -21.03
N LYS A 284 0.96 -2.26 -20.52
CA LYS A 284 -0.17 -1.98 -19.62
C LYS A 284 0.33 -1.51 -18.24
N PHE A 285 1.35 -2.19 -17.70
CA PHE A 285 1.99 -1.79 -16.45
C PHE A 285 2.67 -0.43 -16.56
N LEU A 286 3.44 -0.19 -17.62
CA LEU A 286 4.17 1.06 -17.82
C LEU A 286 3.23 2.25 -17.98
N LYS A 287 2.16 2.11 -18.78
CA LYS A 287 1.15 3.16 -18.97
C LYS A 287 0.47 3.54 -17.66
N ASN A 288 -0.04 2.56 -16.93
CA ASN A 288 -0.76 2.81 -15.69
C ASN A 288 0.20 3.21 -14.55
N GLY A 289 1.40 2.64 -14.53
CA GLY A 289 2.47 3.02 -13.62
C GLY A 289 2.91 4.48 -13.81
N LEU A 290 3.06 4.94 -15.07
CA LEU A 290 3.41 6.33 -15.36
C LEU A 290 2.29 7.31 -14.91
N LEU A 291 1.02 6.96 -15.09
CA LEU A 291 -0.10 7.76 -14.61
C LEU A 291 -0.06 7.88 -13.06
N LEU A 292 0.14 6.76 -12.36
CA LEU A 292 0.26 6.79 -10.90
C LEU A 292 1.55 7.49 -10.43
N LEU A 293 2.63 7.41 -11.19
CA LEU A 293 3.85 8.17 -10.92
C LEU A 293 3.60 9.68 -10.95
N MET A 294 2.90 10.19 -11.96
CA MET A 294 2.51 11.61 -12.02
C MET A 294 1.70 12.02 -10.77
N ARG A 295 0.80 11.15 -10.34
CA ARG A 295 0.03 11.35 -9.12
C ARG A 295 0.92 11.44 -7.88
N VAL A 296 1.86 10.49 -7.72
CA VAL A 296 2.79 10.46 -6.57
C VAL A 296 3.67 11.72 -6.54
N ILE A 297 4.17 12.14 -7.69
CA ILE A 297 4.96 13.39 -7.81
C ILE A 297 4.11 14.58 -7.34
N ALA A 298 2.86 14.69 -7.78
CA ALA A 298 1.97 15.78 -7.40
C ALA A 298 1.71 15.82 -5.88
N VAL A 299 1.42 14.67 -5.27
CA VAL A 299 1.23 14.54 -3.81
C VAL A 299 2.49 14.92 -3.05
N THR A 300 3.63 14.34 -3.45
CA THR A 300 4.92 14.58 -2.80
C THR A 300 5.32 16.04 -2.87
N PHE A 301 5.10 16.69 -4.02
CA PHE A 301 5.41 18.10 -4.19
C PHE A 301 4.59 18.98 -3.24
N CYS A 302 3.29 18.74 -3.08
CA CYS A 302 2.44 19.49 -2.14
C CYS A 302 2.93 19.36 -0.70
N VAL A 303 3.26 18.14 -0.24
CA VAL A 303 3.71 17.92 1.14
C VAL A 303 5.10 18.52 1.36
N THR A 304 6.02 18.37 0.41
CA THR A 304 7.37 18.94 0.50
C THR A 304 7.33 20.46 0.48
N LEU A 305 6.47 21.06 -0.35
CA LEU A 305 6.29 22.52 -0.37
C LEU A 305 5.75 23.02 0.97
N SER A 306 4.80 22.33 1.58
CA SER A 306 4.25 22.67 2.90
C SER A 306 5.35 22.68 3.96
N ALA A 307 6.21 21.65 3.97
CA ALA A 307 7.36 21.57 4.88
C ALA A 307 8.38 22.70 4.62
N SER A 308 8.67 23.01 3.36
CA SER A 308 9.57 24.11 2.98
C SER A 308 9.03 25.47 3.45
N LEU A 309 7.72 25.70 3.32
CA LEU A 309 7.08 26.93 3.78
C LEU A 309 7.08 27.03 5.31
N ALA A 310 6.90 25.91 6.03
CA ALA A 310 7.04 25.89 7.48
C ALA A 310 8.48 26.20 7.93
N ALA A 311 9.48 25.62 7.25
CA ALA A 311 10.90 25.89 7.52
C ALA A 311 11.27 27.37 7.30
N ARG A 312 10.72 28.04 6.30
CA ARG A 312 10.92 29.48 6.06
C ARG A 312 10.34 30.37 7.16
N GLN A 313 9.41 29.87 7.96
CA GLN A 313 8.83 30.60 9.09
C GLN A 313 9.64 30.47 10.38
N GLY A 314 10.70 29.67 10.36
CA GLY A 314 11.63 29.48 11.47
C GLY A 314 11.64 28.07 12.06
N ALA A 315 12.64 27.83 12.90
CA ALA A 315 12.89 26.48 13.46
C ALA A 315 11.72 25.97 14.32
N THR A 316 11.12 26.82 15.14
CA THR A 316 9.98 26.50 15.99
C THR A 316 8.75 26.06 15.17
N SER A 317 8.43 26.79 14.10
CA SER A 317 7.33 26.47 13.19
C SER A 317 7.59 25.16 12.46
N MET A 318 8.82 24.92 12.01
CA MET A 318 9.19 23.69 11.34
C MET A 318 9.13 22.46 12.27
N ALA A 319 9.63 22.60 13.50
CA ALA A 319 9.57 21.54 14.50
C ALA A 319 8.11 21.16 14.82
N ALA A 320 7.27 22.17 15.07
CA ALA A 320 5.84 21.94 15.31
C ALA A 320 5.12 21.33 14.11
N PHE A 321 5.43 21.80 12.90
CA PHE A 321 4.88 21.24 11.65
C PHE A 321 5.26 19.77 11.50
N GLN A 322 6.52 19.41 11.76
CA GLN A 322 7.01 18.05 11.64
C GLN A 322 6.29 17.07 12.57
N VAL A 323 6.10 17.47 13.84
CA VAL A 323 5.34 16.65 14.82
C VAL A 323 3.90 16.46 14.35
N CYS A 324 3.21 17.53 13.98
CA CYS A 324 1.84 17.48 13.50
C CYS A 324 1.71 16.63 12.21
N LEU A 325 2.63 16.81 11.26
CA LEU A 325 2.66 16.06 10.01
C LEU A 325 2.90 14.57 10.24
N GLN A 326 3.80 14.22 11.16
CA GLN A 326 4.10 12.82 11.48
C GLN A 326 2.87 12.11 12.05
N VAL A 327 2.17 12.74 12.99
CA VAL A 327 0.92 12.19 13.54
C VAL A 327 -0.14 12.05 12.44
N TRP A 328 -0.28 13.08 11.61
CA TRP A 328 -1.25 13.12 10.51
C TRP A 328 -1.01 12.01 9.46
N LEU A 329 0.25 11.76 9.09
CA LEU A 329 0.62 10.70 8.16
C LEU A 329 0.49 9.30 8.78
N THR A 330 0.92 9.13 10.04
CA THR A 330 0.83 7.82 10.72
C THR A 330 -0.62 7.35 10.85
N THR A 331 -1.54 8.24 11.21
CA THR A 331 -2.96 7.90 11.27
C THR A 331 -3.57 7.59 9.91
N SER A 332 -3.04 8.19 8.85
CA SER A 332 -3.48 7.89 7.47
C SER A 332 -3.14 6.46 7.02
N LEU A 333 -2.11 5.81 7.60
CA LEU A 333 -1.78 4.40 7.30
C LEU A 333 -2.91 3.43 7.69
N LEU A 334 -3.69 3.75 8.73
CA LEU A 334 -4.85 2.94 9.11
C LEU A 334 -5.96 3.02 8.05
N ALA A 335 -6.18 4.21 7.50
CA ALA A 335 -7.11 4.40 6.39
C ALA A 335 -6.62 3.73 5.09
N ASP A 336 -5.30 3.68 4.88
CA ASP A 336 -4.68 2.99 3.74
C ASP A 336 -4.90 1.47 3.81
N GLY A 337 -4.85 0.87 5.01
CA GLY A 337 -5.24 -0.53 5.21
C GLY A 337 -6.69 -0.81 4.76
N LEU A 338 -7.61 0.11 5.04
CA LEU A 338 -9.00 0.02 4.58
C LEU A 338 -9.11 0.24 3.06
N ALA A 339 -8.32 1.14 2.49
CA ALA A 339 -8.23 1.38 1.05
C ALA A 339 -7.75 0.12 0.30
N VAL A 340 -6.74 -0.59 0.83
CA VAL A 340 -6.25 -1.86 0.28
C VAL A 340 -7.35 -2.91 0.20
N SER A 341 -8.18 -3.05 1.26
CA SER A 341 -9.30 -4.00 1.26
C SER A 341 -10.35 -3.63 0.21
N GLY A 342 -10.71 -2.36 0.12
CA GLY A 342 -11.62 -1.83 -0.89
C GLY A 342 -11.09 -2.10 -2.31
N GLN A 343 -9.82 -1.81 -2.56
CA GLN A 343 -9.17 -2.05 -3.85
C GLN A 343 -9.26 -3.51 -4.28
N ALA A 344 -8.87 -4.45 -3.43
CA ALA A 344 -8.83 -5.87 -3.76
C ALA A 344 -10.24 -6.47 -4.00
N ILE A 345 -11.22 -6.09 -3.17
CA ILE A 345 -12.59 -6.59 -3.32
C ILE A 345 -13.26 -5.98 -4.56
N LEU A 346 -13.11 -4.67 -4.78
CA LEU A 346 -13.70 -3.98 -5.93
C LEU A 346 -13.11 -4.47 -7.25
N ALA A 347 -11.78 -4.66 -7.35
CA ALA A 347 -11.14 -5.18 -8.56
C ALA A 347 -11.72 -6.54 -8.95
N SER A 348 -11.90 -7.45 -7.98
CA SER A 348 -12.54 -8.74 -8.20
C SER A 348 -14.01 -8.61 -8.61
N ALA A 349 -14.77 -7.71 -7.97
CA ALA A 349 -16.20 -7.53 -8.26
C ALA A 349 -16.41 -6.90 -9.65
N PHE A 350 -15.59 -5.94 -10.06
CA PHE A 350 -15.59 -5.39 -11.42
C PHE A 350 -15.24 -6.44 -12.47
N ALA A 351 -14.27 -7.32 -12.20
CA ALA A 351 -13.91 -8.41 -13.11
C ALA A 351 -15.07 -9.39 -13.34
N LYS A 352 -15.85 -9.69 -12.29
CA LYS A 352 -17.08 -10.49 -12.35
C LYS A 352 -18.28 -9.76 -12.96
N LYS A 353 -18.18 -8.45 -13.17
CA LYS A 353 -19.31 -7.56 -13.53
C LYS A 353 -20.46 -7.60 -12.51
N ASP A 354 -20.14 -7.95 -11.27
CA ASP A 354 -21.08 -7.97 -10.14
C ASP A 354 -21.25 -6.55 -9.59
N TYR A 355 -22.07 -5.77 -10.26
CA TYR A 355 -22.28 -4.35 -9.95
C TYR A 355 -23.03 -4.13 -8.63
N GLU A 356 -23.80 -5.10 -8.17
CA GLU A 356 -24.43 -5.04 -6.84
C GLU A 356 -23.36 -5.11 -5.75
N LYS A 357 -22.46 -6.09 -5.84
CA LYS A 357 -21.31 -6.22 -4.92
C LYS A 357 -20.37 -5.01 -4.99
N VAL A 358 -20.15 -4.45 -6.20
CA VAL A 358 -19.35 -3.22 -6.39
C VAL A 358 -19.97 -2.06 -5.58
N THR A 359 -21.27 -1.81 -5.75
CA THR A 359 -21.96 -0.70 -5.08
C THR A 359 -21.99 -0.90 -3.56
N ALA A 360 -22.30 -2.10 -3.11
CA ALA A 360 -22.34 -2.46 -1.70
C ALA A 360 -20.96 -2.31 -1.05
N THR A 361 -19.91 -2.82 -1.69
CA THR A 361 -18.53 -2.72 -1.17
C THR A 361 -18.05 -1.28 -1.14
N ALA A 362 -18.21 -0.50 -2.21
CA ALA A 362 -17.79 0.89 -2.27
C ALA A 362 -18.48 1.73 -1.18
N SER A 363 -19.79 1.58 -1.04
CA SER A 363 -20.56 2.26 0.01
C SER A 363 -20.07 1.87 1.41
N ARG A 364 -19.83 0.58 1.64
CA ARG A 364 -19.40 0.07 2.96
C ARG A 364 -18.01 0.54 3.35
N VAL A 365 -17.05 0.48 2.41
CA VAL A 365 -15.66 0.92 2.67
C VAL A 365 -15.61 2.42 2.96
N LEU A 366 -16.39 3.23 2.24
CA LEU A 366 -16.51 4.68 2.49
C LEU A 366 -17.14 4.98 3.86
N GLN A 367 -18.19 4.26 4.25
CA GLN A 367 -18.81 4.39 5.57
C GLN A 367 -17.85 4.02 6.70
N LEU A 368 -17.10 2.91 6.55
CA LEU A 368 -16.08 2.49 7.50
C LEU A 368 -14.90 3.48 7.55
N GLY A 369 -14.52 4.05 6.41
CA GLY A 369 -13.50 5.10 6.35
C GLY A 369 -13.92 6.35 7.11
N LEU A 370 -15.16 6.81 6.93
CA LEU A 370 -15.71 7.94 7.68
C LEU A 370 -15.73 7.65 9.19
N LEU A 371 -16.20 6.47 9.57
CA LEU A 371 -16.25 6.05 10.98
C LEU A 371 -14.84 6.00 11.59
N LEU A 372 -13.88 5.40 10.88
CA LEU A 372 -12.48 5.36 11.30
C LEU A 372 -11.92 6.76 11.49
N GLY A 373 -12.16 7.66 10.53
CA GLY A 373 -11.70 9.05 10.62
C GLY A 373 -12.32 9.80 11.81
N LEU A 374 -13.61 9.58 12.09
CA LEU A 374 -14.26 10.16 13.28
C LEU A 374 -13.69 9.60 14.58
N MET A 375 -13.44 8.29 14.66
CA MET A 375 -12.80 7.67 15.83
C MET A 375 -11.38 8.23 16.03
N LEU A 376 -10.58 8.35 14.98
CA LEU A 376 -9.26 8.94 15.04
C LEU A 376 -9.29 10.41 15.48
N ALA A 377 -10.26 11.18 15.00
CA ALA A 377 -10.46 12.56 15.46
C ALA A 377 -10.71 12.64 16.97
N VAL A 378 -11.56 11.77 17.52
CA VAL A 378 -11.82 11.71 18.97
C VAL A 378 -10.56 11.30 19.74
N ILE A 379 -9.88 10.23 19.31
CA ILE A 379 -8.67 9.73 19.99
C ILE A 379 -7.57 10.79 19.99
N LEU A 380 -7.31 11.42 18.84
CA LEU A 380 -6.29 12.46 18.73
C LEU A 380 -6.69 13.74 19.45
N GLY A 381 -7.96 14.13 19.42
CA GLY A 381 -8.46 15.30 20.12
C GLY A 381 -8.27 15.20 21.64
N LEU A 382 -8.46 14.01 22.20
CA LEU A 382 -8.22 13.74 23.63
C LEU A 382 -6.74 13.53 23.96
N GLY A 383 -6.00 12.84 23.06
CA GLY A 383 -4.66 12.37 23.35
C GLY A 383 -3.53 13.32 22.93
N LEU A 384 -3.68 14.07 21.83
CA LEU A 384 -2.56 14.80 21.24
C LEU A 384 -2.08 15.99 22.10
N SER A 385 -2.99 16.60 22.86
CA SER A 385 -2.63 17.68 23.81
C SER A 385 -1.67 17.21 24.91
N PHE A 386 -1.81 15.96 25.36
CA PHE A 386 -0.89 15.33 26.31
C PHE A 386 0.30 14.70 25.60
N GLY A 387 0.06 14.05 24.46
CA GLY A 387 1.06 13.34 23.67
C GLY A 387 2.11 14.26 23.02
N ALA A 388 1.81 15.52 22.76
CA ALA A 388 2.77 16.47 22.21
C ALA A 388 4.02 16.61 23.08
N ARG A 389 3.87 16.48 24.40
CA ARG A 389 4.99 16.52 25.36
C ARG A 389 5.95 15.34 25.26
N LEU A 390 5.55 14.25 24.61
CA LEU A 390 6.44 13.12 24.33
C LEU A 390 7.44 13.43 23.20
N PHE A 391 7.11 14.38 22.32
CA PHE A 391 7.95 14.76 21.18
C PHE A 391 8.91 15.90 21.50
N THR A 392 8.51 16.82 22.40
CA THR A 392 9.33 17.99 22.74
C THR A 392 9.00 18.51 24.13
N SER A 393 10.01 19.09 24.79
CA SER A 393 9.87 19.83 26.05
C SER A 393 9.88 21.34 25.84
N ASP A 394 10.14 21.83 24.62
CA ASP A 394 10.18 23.24 24.28
C ASP A 394 8.77 23.85 24.31
N VAL A 395 8.58 24.85 25.15
CA VAL A 395 7.29 25.50 25.38
C VAL A 395 6.81 26.27 24.16
N ASP A 396 7.69 26.87 23.38
CA ASP A 396 7.35 27.63 22.18
C ASP A 396 6.88 26.66 21.06
N VAL A 397 7.57 25.52 20.92
CA VAL A 397 7.17 24.48 19.98
C VAL A 397 5.83 23.88 20.38
N LEU A 398 5.61 23.58 21.67
CA LEU A 398 4.33 23.06 22.19
C LEU A 398 3.18 24.05 21.94
N HIS A 399 3.43 25.35 22.08
CA HIS A 399 2.43 26.38 21.77
C HIS A 399 2.04 26.33 20.28
N VAL A 400 3.00 26.26 19.36
CA VAL A 400 2.70 26.17 17.92
C VAL A 400 2.03 24.85 17.55
N ILE A 401 2.42 23.72 18.20
CA ILE A 401 1.72 22.43 18.03
C ILE A 401 0.25 22.57 18.44
N SER A 402 -0.06 23.26 19.54
CA SER A 402 -1.44 23.45 20.01
C SER A 402 -2.32 24.18 18.98
N ILE A 403 -1.74 25.07 18.17
CA ILE A 403 -2.42 25.72 17.04
C ILE A 403 -2.67 24.74 15.89
N GLY A 404 -1.77 23.77 15.67
CA GLY A 404 -1.89 22.75 14.65
C GLY A 404 -2.90 21.63 14.98
N ILE A 405 -3.08 21.31 16.26
CA ILE A 405 -3.94 20.21 16.72
C ILE A 405 -5.36 20.25 16.13
N PRO A 406 -6.10 21.36 16.13
CA PRO A 406 -7.45 21.39 15.56
C PRO A 406 -7.52 20.99 14.08
N PHE A 407 -6.48 21.31 13.31
CA PHE A 407 -6.40 20.92 11.90
C PHE A 407 -6.08 19.44 11.76
N VAL A 408 -5.10 18.92 12.51
CA VAL A 408 -4.74 17.49 12.49
C VAL A 408 -5.94 16.64 12.89
N VAL A 409 -6.67 17.03 13.93
CA VAL A 409 -7.84 16.33 14.44
C VAL A 409 -9.04 16.47 13.49
N GLY A 410 -9.38 17.70 13.11
CA GLY A 410 -10.57 18.00 12.31
C GLY A 410 -10.51 17.45 10.88
N THR A 411 -9.31 17.25 10.34
CA THR A 411 -9.13 16.69 9.00
C THR A 411 -9.16 15.16 8.95
N GLN A 412 -9.12 14.43 10.07
CA GLN A 412 -9.07 12.97 10.07
C GLN A 412 -10.20 12.29 9.27
N PRO A 413 -11.48 12.70 9.39
CA PRO A 413 -12.55 12.12 8.59
C PRO A 413 -12.37 12.35 7.08
N ILE A 414 -11.88 13.54 6.70
CA ILE A 414 -11.62 13.90 5.30
C ILE A 414 -10.41 13.12 4.78
N ASN A 415 -9.36 12.99 5.59
CA ASN A 415 -8.20 12.18 5.30
C ASN A 415 -8.57 10.73 5.03
N ALA A 416 -9.27 10.10 5.96
CA ALA A 416 -9.68 8.72 5.83
C ALA A 416 -10.50 8.49 4.55
N LEU A 417 -11.45 9.38 4.24
CA LEU A 417 -12.21 9.31 3.00
C LEU A 417 -11.32 9.48 1.76
N ALA A 418 -10.36 10.42 1.77
CA ALA A 418 -9.48 10.64 0.63
C ALA A 418 -8.63 9.40 0.31
N PHE A 419 -8.07 8.72 1.33
CA PHE A 419 -7.33 7.47 1.14
C PHE A 419 -8.22 6.32 0.68
N VAL A 420 -9.42 6.19 1.26
CA VAL A 420 -10.38 5.16 0.85
C VAL A 420 -10.84 5.36 -0.59
N PHE A 421 -11.08 6.60 -1.05
CA PHE A 421 -11.39 6.88 -2.46
C PHE A 421 -10.27 6.50 -3.40
N ASP A 422 -9.01 6.58 -2.98
CA ASP A 422 -7.90 6.08 -3.79
C ASP A 422 -8.01 4.57 -3.99
N GLY A 423 -8.27 3.81 -2.93
CA GLY A 423 -8.51 2.37 -3.02
C GLY A 423 -9.70 2.02 -3.91
N VAL A 424 -10.78 2.78 -3.82
CA VAL A 424 -11.98 2.62 -4.67
C VAL A 424 -11.67 2.88 -6.16
N ASN A 425 -10.94 3.94 -6.47
CA ASN A 425 -10.56 4.26 -7.85
C ASN A 425 -9.56 3.24 -8.42
N PHE A 426 -8.61 2.78 -7.63
CA PHE A 426 -7.64 1.76 -8.05
C PHE A 426 -8.31 0.39 -8.24
N GLY A 427 -9.26 0.03 -7.38
CA GLY A 427 -10.07 -1.18 -7.54
C GLY A 427 -10.96 -1.15 -8.78
N ALA A 428 -11.42 0.05 -9.19
CA ALA A 428 -12.12 0.25 -10.46
C ALA A 428 -11.17 0.35 -11.68
N SER A 429 -9.85 0.17 -11.51
CA SER A 429 -8.79 0.35 -12.51
C SER A 429 -8.82 1.75 -13.17
N ASP A 430 -9.35 2.78 -12.47
CA ASP A 430 -9.50 4.15 -12.97
C ASP A 430 -8.25 5.01 -12.70
N PHE A 431 -7.09 4.49 -13.09
CA PHE A 431 -5.79 5.11 -12.86
C PHE A 431 -5.64 6.47 -13.55
N ALA A 432 -6.23 6.61 -14.74
CA ALA A 432 -6.16 7.86 -15.50
C ALA A 432 -6.88 8.99 -14.77
N TYR A 433 -8.11 8.75 -14.28
CA TYR A 433 -8.85 9.73 -13.51
C TYR A 433 -8.12 10.09 -12.20
N SER A 434 -7.59 9.09 -11.50
CA SER A 434 -6.80 9.29 -10.28
C SER A 434 -5.57 10.16 -10.50
N ALA A 435 -4.91 10.03 -11.67
CA ALA A 435 -3.75 10.85 -12.01
C ALA A 435 -4.16 12.29 -12.35
N TYR A 436 -5.08 12.49 -13.28
CA TYR A 436 -5.47 13.83 -13.73
C TYR A 436 -6.15 14.65 -12.64
N SER A 437 -7.05 14.02 -11.87
CA SER A 437 -7.71 14.72 -10.75
C SER A 437 -6.70 15.15 -9.69
N MET A 438 -5.68 14.30 -9.39
CA MET A 438 -4.65 14.63 -8.41
C MET A 438 -3.73 15.76 -8.89
N VAL A 439 -3.36 15.79 -10.16
CA VAL A 439 -2.57 16.89 -10.74
C VAL A 439 -3.34 18.20 -10.63
N LEU A 440 -4.65 18.19 -10.96
CA LEU A 440 -5.50 19.38 -10.82
C LEU A 440 -5.61 19.84 -9.36
N VAL A 441 -5.85 18.89 -8.43
CA VAL A 441 -5.89 19.18 -6.99
C VAL A 441 -4.57 19.75 -6.52
N ALA A 442 -3.43 19.20 -6.97
CA ALA A 442 -2.11 19.70 -6.61
C ALA A 442 -1.87 21.14 -7.08
N ILE A 443 -2.23 21.47 -8.31
CA ILE A 443 -2.09 22.84 -8.85
C ILE A 443 -2.87 23.83 -7.98
N ILE A 444 -4.16 23.55 -7.70
CA ILE A 444 -4.99 24.40 -6.85
C ILE A 444 -4.39 24.52 -5.45
N SER A 445 -3.94 23.42 -4.88
CA SER A 445 -3.37 23.38 -3.52
C SER A 445 -2.05 24.11 -3.41
N ILE A 446 -1.19 24.08 -4.43
CA ILE A 446 0.06 24.85 -4.47
C ILE A 446 -0.25 26.36 -4.46
N ILE A 447 -1.21 26.79 -5.25
CA ILE A 447 -1.65 28.19 -5.27
C ILE A 447 -2.16 28.59 -3.87
N CYS A 448 -3.02 27.77 -3.26
CA CYS A 448 -3.52 28.01 -1.90
C CYS A 448 -2.38 28.03 -0.87
N LEU A 449 -1.42 27.11 -0.95
CA LEU A 449 -0.27 27.05 -0.06
C LEU A 449 0.55 28.33 -0.13
N LEU A 450 0.90 28.80 -1.32
CA LEU A 450 1.70 30.01 -1.50
C LEU A 450 0.97 31.25 -0.99
N PHE A 451 -0.32 31.38 -1.30
CA PHE A 451 -1.11 32.54 -0.90
C PHE A 451 -1.40 32.56 0.62
N LEU A 452 -1.92 31.44 1.16
CA LEU A 452 -2.33 31.37 2.55
C LEU A 452 -1.16 31.34 3.51
N SER A 453 -0.02 30.71 3.15
CA SER A 453 1.17 30.72 4.01
C SER A 453 1.80 32.10 4.11
N SER A 454 1.70 32.92 3.06
CA SER A 454 2.18 34.29 3.08
C SER A 454 1.29 35.21 3.95
N SER A 455 -0.03 34.98 3.94
CA SER A 455 -1.00 35.80 4.67
C SER A 455 -1.18 35.36 6.13
N TYR A 456 -1.26 34.05 6.38
CA TYR A 456 -1.62 33.49 7.69
C TYR A 456 -0.54 32.59 8.31
N LYS A 457 0.68 32.61 7.74
CA LYS A 457 1.84 31.85 8.26
C LYS A 457 1.52 30.38 8.51
N PHE A 458 1.77 29.87 9.73
CA PHE A 458 1.60 28.47 10.13
C PHE A 458 0.14 27.98 9.95
N ILE A 459 -0.83 28.78 10.35
CA ILE A 459 -2.25 28.48 10.17
C ILE A 459 -2.59 28.34 8.67
N GLY A 460 -2.03 29.23 7.85
CA GLY A 460 -2.24 29.21 6.39
C GLY A 460 -1.77 27.91 5.73
N ILE A 461 -0.67 27.32 6.21
CA ILE A 461 -0.20 26.01 5.71
C ILE A 461 -1.23 24.91 6.02
N TRP A 462 -1.74 24.85 7.24
CA TRP A 462 -2.71 23.83 7.64
C TRP A 462 -4.08 24.01 6.97
N VAL A 463 -4.53 25.25 6.78
CA VAL A 463 -5.74 25.53 5.99
C VAL A 463 -5.57 25.06 4.55
N ALA A 464 -4.43 25.33 3.92
CA ALA A 464 -4.16 24.85 2.55
C ALA A 464 -4.10 23.33 2.46
N LEU A 465 -3.51 22.63 3.44
CA LEU A 465 -3.52 21.18 3.52
C LEU A 465 -4.94 20.61 3.74
N THR A 466 -5.78 21.30 4.50
CA THR A 466 -7.19 20.96 4.66
C THR A 466 -7.93 21.09 3.33
N ILE A 467 -7.70 22.16 2.57
CA ILE A 467 -8.26 22.35 1.22
C ILE A 467 -7.76 21.22 0.30
N TYR A 468 -6.47 20.90 0.33
CA TYR A 468 -5.90 19.81 -0.45
C TYR A 468 -6.60 18.49 -0.23
N MET A 469 -6.81 18.07 1.02
CA MET A 469 -7.47 16.80 1.32
C MET A 469 -8.98 16.85 1.02
N SER A 470 -9.61 18.01 1.22
CA SER A 470 -11.03 18.21 0.87
C SER A 470 -11.25 18.10 -0.63
N LEU A 471 -10.40 18.71 -1.44
CA LEU A 471 -10.47 18.62 -2.90
C LEU A 471 -10.24 17.17 -3.38
N ARG A 472 -9.30 16.46 -2.75
CA ARG A 472 -9.00 15.06 -3.06
C ARG A 472 -10.20 14.15 -2.76
N ALA A 473 -10.84 14.29 -1.60
CA ALA A 473 -12.06 13.57 -1.25
C ALA A 473 -13.23 13.95 -2.19
N SER A 474 -13.38 15.25 -2.48
CA SER A 474 -14.41 15.75 -3.40
C SER A 474 -14.27 15.20 -4.81
N ALA A 475 -13.05 15.04 -5.32
CA ALA A 475 -12.79 14.41 -6.62
C ALA A 475 -13.30 12.96 -6.65
N GLY A 476 -13.09 12.19 -5.55
CA GLY A 476 -13.64 10.84 -5.42
C GLY A 476 -15.19 10.83 -5.45
N PHE A 477 -15.84 11.69 -4.67
CA PHE A 477 -17.27 11.83 -4.68
C PHE A 477 -17.82 12.26 -6.06
N TRP A 478 -17.15 13.19 -6.71
CA TRP A 478 -17.51 13.66 -8.05
C TRP A 478 -17.52 12.52 -9.07
N ARG A 479 -16.51 11.66 -9.04
CA ARG A 479 -16.38 10.54 -9.98
C ARG A 479 -17.55 9.56 -9.89
N ILE A 480 -17.90 9.16 -8.67
CA ILE A 480 -19.02 8.25 -8.42
C ILE A 480 -20.36 8.97 -8.65
N GLY A 481 -20.50 10.20 -8.16
CA GLY A 481 -21.74 10.97 -8.23
C GLY A 481 -22.15 11.35 -9.66
N THR A 482 -21.18 11.65 -10.52
CA THR A 482 -21.44 11.93 -11.96
C THR A 482 -21.69 10.67 -12.78
N ARG A 483 -21.51 9.49 -12.19
CA ARG A 483 -21.72 8.18 -12.84
C ARG A 483 -20.96 8.08 -14.17
N THR A 484 -19.67 8.46 -14.16
CA THR A 484 -18.80 8.47 -15.34
C THR A 484 -17.72 7.41 -15.25
N GLY A 485 -17.07 7.07 -16.38
CA GLY A 485 -16.02 6.05 -16.43
C GLY A 485 -16.52 4.67 -16.01
N PRO A 486 -15.83 3.98 -15.06
CA PRO A 486 -16.24 2.65 -14.58
C PRO A 486 -17.62 2.64 -13.91
N TRP A 487 -18.11 3.80 -13.40
CA TRP A 487 -19.36 3.95 -12.67
C TRP A 487 -20.58 4.19 -13.55
N LYS A 488 -20.45 4.03 -14.88
CA LYS A 488 -21.59 4.25 -15.83
C LYS A 488 -22.77 3.34 -15.56
N PHE A 489 -22.56 2.14 -15.04
CA PHE A 489 -23.63 1.19 -14.70
C PHE A 489 -24.65 1.76 -13.70
N LEU A 490 -24.25 2.73 -12.85
CA LEU A 490 -25.17 3.42 -11.93
C LEU A 490 -26.21 4.31 -12.62
N ARG A 491 -26.12 4.52 -13.95
CA ARG A 491 -27.12 5.25 -14.73
C ARG A 491 -28.29 4.39 -15.14
N SER A 492 -28.07 3.07 -15.20
CA SER A 492 -29.06 2.09 -15.65
C SER A 492 -29.82 1.41 -14.50
N CYS A 493 -29.55 1.83 -13.25
CA CYS A 493 -30.28 1.37 -12.07
C CYS A 493 -31.31 2.40 -11.62
#